data_e471ba46663592687446b298c6c4e33e
#
_entry.id   e471ba46663592687446b298c6c4e33e
#
_cell.length_a   1.000
_cell.length_b   1.000
_cell.length_c   1.000
_cell.angle_alpha   90.00
_cell.angle_beta   90.00
_cell.angle_gamma   90.00
#
_symmetry.space_group_name_H-M   'P 1'
#
loop_
_entity.id
_entity.type
_entity.pdbx_description
1 polymer ?
#
loop_
_entity_poly.entity_id
_entity_poly.type
_entity_poly.pdbx_seq_one_letter_code
_entity_poly.pdbx_strand_id
1 'polypeptide(L)'
;ILFIPVMTLIVVINGSIFGFDKIFFSFNWYNIVFGLLSVSMSLLILDTIDFMFAQFSFFTGASFGLMLLKSAIIQFFSGALIPFSFYPSWAQVILNLLPFASTLSSPTLIIMGKYTLIGSLQVLGLQLFWCIVLCLLSTFIYSKSCKHVISVGG
;
A
#
# COMPACT_ATOMS: atom_id res chain seq x y z
N ILE A 1 13.95 -6.02 -14.10
CA ILE A 1 13.15 -6.93 -14.98
C ILE A 1 13.38 -8.40 -14.61
N LEU A 2 14.58 -8.82 -14.20
CA LEU A 2 14.91 -10.20 -13.77
C LEU A 2 14.40 -10.56 -12.36
N PHE A 3 14.03 -9.59 -11.54
CA PHE A 3 13.65 -9.82 -10.13
C PHE A 3 12.29 -10.54 -10.00
N ILE A 4 11.34 -10.24 -10.86
CA ILE A 4 10.00 -10.86 -10.86
C ILE A 4 10.07 -12.36 -11.17
N PRO A 5 10.73 -12.83 -12.25
CA PRO A 5 10.80 -14.26 -12.55
C PRO A 5 11.63 -15.05 -11.52
N VAL A 6 12.65 -14.43 -10.91
CA VAL A 6 13.42 -15.07 -9.83
C VAL A 6 12.56 -15.24 -8.57
N MET A 7 11.78 -14.24 -8.19
CA MET A 7 10.86 -14.34 -7.05
C MET A 7 9.75 -15.35 -7.30
N THR A 8 9.17 -15.41 -8.50
CA THR A 8 8.17 -16.43 -8.84
C THR A 8 8.77 -17.83 -8.81
N LEU A 9 10.00 -18.01 -9.30
CA LEU A 9 10.70 -19.28 -9.27
C LEU A 9 10.99 -19.73 -7.81
N ILE A 10 11.43 -18.84 -6.96
CA ILE A 10 11.66 -19.11 -5.53
C ILE A 10 10.36 -19.51 -4.84
N VAL A 11 9.27 -18.83 -5.12
CA VAL A 11 7.94 -19.15 -4.56
C VAL A 11 7.48 -20.52 -5.04
N VAL A 12 7.65 -20.87 -6.31
CA VAL A 12 7.28 -22.17 -6.88
C VAL A 12 8.14 -23.30 -6.29
N ILE A 13 9.46 -23.12 -6.19
CA ILE A 13 10.37 -24.13 -5.64
C ILE A 13 10.11 -24.38 -4.15
N ASN A 14 9.99 -23.32 -3.35
CA ASN A 14 9.62 -23.46 -1.93
C ASN A 14 8.25 -24.10 -1.78
N GLY A 15 7.33 -23.84 -2.70
CA GLY A 15 6.04 -24.45 -2.78
C GLY A 15 6.07 -25.95 -2.85
N SER A 16 6.85 -26.47 -3.74
CA SER A 16 7.00 -27.91 -3.96
C SER A 16 7.67 -28.64 -2.79
N ILE A 17 8.54 -27.94 -2.03
CA ILE A 17 9.28 -28.53 -0.91
C ILE A 17 8.48 -28.51 0.40
N PHE A 18 7.68 -27.48 0.64
CA PHE A 18 6.97 -27.27 1.92
C PHE A 18 5.49 -27.67 1.91
N GLY A 19 5.02 -28.40 0.91
CA GLY A 19 3.65 -28.92 0.84
C GLY A 19 2.62 -27.81 0.69
N PHE A 20 2.70 -27.06 -0.41
CA PHE A 20 1.80 -25.96 -0.76
C PHE A 20 0.34 -26.35 -0.92
N ASP A 21 0.03 -27.64 -0.97
CA ASP A 21 -1.35 -28.16 -1.03
C ASP A 21 -2.23 -27.69 0.15
N LYS A 22 -1.59 -27.27 1.26
CA LYS A 22 -2.29 -26.68 2.42
C LYS A 22 -2.30 -25.13 2.42
N ILE A 23 -1.53 -24.48 1.57
CA ILE A 23 -1.42 -23.02 1.44
C ILE A 23 -2.20 -22.51 0.22
N PHE A 24 -2.41 -23.35 -0.80
CA PHE A 24 -3.39 -23.07 -1.83
C PHE A 24 -4.79 -23.27 -1.23
N PHE A 25 -5.17 -22.28 -0.47
CA PHE A 25 -6.51 -21.93 -0.02
C PHE A 25 -7.54 -22.26 -1.10
N SER A 26 -8.78 -22.40 -0.68
CA SER A 26 -9.94 -22.36 -1.55
C SER A 26 -9.83 -21.14 -2.47
N PHE A 27 -9.16 -21.33 -3.61
CA PHE A 27 -8.83 -20.31 -4.60
C PHE A 27 -10.13 -20.00 -5.36
N ASN A 28 -10.91 -19.12 -4.79
CA ASN A 28 -12.14 -18.67 -5.39
C ASN A 28 -11.82 -17.57 -6.41
N TRP A 29 -12.41 -17.65 -7.57
CA TRP A 29 -12.22 -16.66 -8.64
C TRP A 29 -12.47 -15.21 -8.20
N TYR A 30 -13.36 -14.98 -7.22
CA TYR A 30 -13.61 -13.65 -6.67
C TYR A 30 -12.40 -13.06 -5.93
N ASN A 31 -11.52 -13.88 -5.34
CA ASN A 31 -10.30 -13.40 -4.69
C ASN A 31 -9.35 -12.76 -5.70
N ILE A 32 -9.30 -13.27 -6.94
CA ILE A 32 -8.50 -12.68 -8.01
C ILE A 32 -9.08 -11.32 -8.41
N VAL A 33 -10.39 -11.27 -8.65
CA VAL A 33 -11.04 -10.02 -9.09
C VAL A 33 -10.91 -8.94 -8.03
N PHE A 34 -11.23 -9.25 -6.78
CA PHE A 34 -11.08 -8.29 -5.67
C PHE A 34 -9.61 -7.98 -5.37
N GLY A 35 -8.73 -8.95 -5.53
CA GLY A 35 -7.28 -8.74 -5.40
C GLY A 35 -6.75 -7.77 -6.44
N LEU A 36 -7.11 -7.92 -7.71
CA LEU A 36 -6.72 -6.99 -8.79
C LEU A 36 -7.27 -5.58 -8.56
N LEU A 37 -8.52 -5.46 -8.14
CA LEU A 37 -9.11 -4.18 -7.75
C LEU A 37 -8.35 -3.55 -6.57
N SER A 38 -8.04 -4.34 -5.55
CA SER A 38 -7.29 -3.90 -4.38
C SER A 38 -5.87 -3.45 -4.74
N VAL A 39 -5.17 -4.16 -5.62
CA VAL A 39 -3.85 -3.76 -6.14
C VAL A 39 -3.95 -2.43 -6.88
N SER A 40 -4.95 -2.26 -7.74
CA SER A 40 -5.15 -1.00 -8.47
C SER A 40 -5.36 0.19 -7.51
N MET A 41 -6.20 0.01 -6.48
CA MET A 41 -6.39 1.03 -5.43
C MET A 41 -5.13 1.27 -4.60
N SER A 42 -4.35 0.24 -4.31
CA SER A 42 -3.07 0.36 -3.60
C SER A 42 -2.07 1.22 -4.38
N LEU A 43 -1.98 1.03 -5.69
CA LEU A 43 -1.12 1.85 -6.54
C LEU A 43 -1.56 3.32 -6.52
N LEU A 44 -2.87 3.61 -6.62
CA LEU A 44 -3.38 4.97 -6.53
C LEU A 44 -3.06 5.63 -5.17
N ILE A 45 -3.16 4.88 -4.07
CA ILE A 45 -2.79 5.36 -2.73
C ILE A 45 -1.29 5.69 -2.69
N LEU A 46 -0.43 4.79 -3.18
CA LEU A 46 1.02 5.00 -3.22
C LEU A 46 1.38 6.22 -4.07
N ASP A 47 0.86 6.31 -5.29
CA ASP A 47 1.13 7.43 -6.19
C ASP A 47 0.69 8.77 -5.58
N THR A 48 -0.45 8.79 -4.88
CA THR A 48 -0.93 9.99 -4.21
C THR A 48 -0.04 10.40 -3.04
N ILE A 49 0.43 9.43 -2.23
CA ILE A 49 1.41 9.67 -1.16
C ILE A 49 2.71 10.20 -1.76
N ASP A 50 3.21 9.58 -2.83
CA ASP A 50 4.44 10.00 -3.52
C ASP A 50 4.32 11.44 -4.03
N PHE A 51 3.19 11.79 -4.62
CA PHE A 51 2.92 13.12 -5.09
C PHE A 51 2.87 14.15 -3.94
N MET A 52 2.30 13.79 -2.79
CA MET A 52 2.30 14.66 -1.59
C MET A 52 3.73 14.92 -1.09
N PHE A 53 4.55 13.87 -0.98
CA PHE A 53 5.94 14.03 -0.55
C PHE A 53 6.78 14.82 -1.56
N ALA A 54 6.52 14.66 -2.86
CA ALA A 54 7.15 15.47 -3.90
C ALA A 54 6.84 16.97 -3.74
N GLN A 55 5.59 17.30 -3.38
CA GLN A 55 5.22 18.70 -3.10
C GLN A 55 5.96 19.27 -1.87
N PHE A 56 6.12 18.49 -0.80
CA PHE A 56 6.91 18.91 0.36
C PHE A 56 8.39 19.17 0.01
N SER A 57 8.92 18.46 -0.97
CA SER A 57 10.28 18.67 -1.46
C SER A 57 10.51 20.09 -2.00
N PHE A 58 9.50 20.73 -2.58
CA PHE A 58 9.60 22.12 -3.03
C PHE A 58 9.79 23.13 -1.87
N PHE A 59 9.27 22.83 -0.70
CA PHE A 59 9.41 23.71 0.46
C PHE A 59 10.73 23.51 1.20
N THR A 60 11.26 22.28 1.22
CA THR A 60 12.44 21.95 2.04
C THR A 60 13.75 21.99 1.25
N GLY A 61 13.69 21.91 -0.08
CA GLY A 61 14.87 21.75 -0.94
C GLY A 61 15.61 20.41 -0.76
N ALA A 62 15.19 19.55 0.17
CA ALA A 62 15.85 18.31 0.55
C ALA A 62 15.08 17.08 0.01
N SER A 63 15.10 16.88 -1.30
CA SER A 63 14.33 15.80 -1.96
C SER A 63 14.75 14.41 -1.51
N PHE A 64 16.05 14.16 -1.36
CA PHE A 64 16.58 12.84 -1.01
C PHE A 64 16.20 12.40 0.42
N GLY A 65 16.30 13.29 1.39
CA GLY A 65 15.92 12.99 2.78
C GLY A 65 14.44 12.67 2.93
N LEU A 66 13.58 13.42 2.24
CA LEU A 66 12.13 13.17 2.23
C LEU A 66 11.76 11.86 1.55
N MET A 67 12.47 11.47 0.49
CA MET A 67 12.26 10.20 -0.19
C MET A 67 12.62 9.00 0.71
N LEU A 68 13.73 9.10 1.46
CA LEU A 68 14.12 8.08 2.45
C LEU A 68 13.11 8.00 3.59
N LEU A 69 12.70 9.12 4.14
CA LEU A 69 11.69 9.18 5.21
C LEU A 69 10.38 8.55 4.77
N LYS A 70 9.87 8.90 3.58
CA LYS A 70 8.67 8.31 2.99
C LYS A 70 8.79 6.79 2.89
N SER A 71 9.91 6.31 2.32
CA SER A 71 10.13 4.87 2.14
C SER A 71 10.16 4.13 3.47
N ALA A 72 10.80 4.69 4.49
CA ALA A 72 10.83 4.11 5.84
C ALA A 72 9.42 4.05 6.46
N ILE A 73 8.64 5.12 6.36
CA ILE A 73 7.26 5.17 6.86
C ILE A 73 6.40 4.10 6.17
N ILE A 74 6.41 4.05 4.84
CA ILE A 74 5.61 3.08 4.08
C ILE A 74 6.04 1.66 4.45
N GLN A 75 7.32 1.33 4.44
CA GLN A 75 7.81 -0.01 4.75
C GLN A 75 7.44 -0.46 6.18
N PHE A 76 7.52 0.44 7.15
CA PHE A 76 7.21 0.13 8.54
C PHE A 76 5.70 -0.08 8.75
N PHE A 77 4.87 0.82 8.23
CA PHE A 77 3.43 0.82 8.49
C PHE A 77 2.61 0.00 7.49
N SER A 78 3.18 -0.47 6.38
CA SER A 78 2.49 -1.34 5.42
C SER A 78 2.55 -2.82 5.80
N GLY A 79 3.37 -3.20 6.80
CA GLY A 79 3.63 -4.59 7.14
C GLY A 79 4.70 -5.26 6.28
N ALA A 80 5.45 -4.49 5.48
CA ALA A 80 6.52 -5.01 4.63
C ALA A 80 7.74 -5.48 5.43
N LEU A 81 8.15 -4.70 6.44
CA LEU A 81 9.28 -5.03 7.31
C LEU A 81 8.87 -5.99 8.42
N ILE A 82 7.76 -5.72 9.08
CA ILE A 82 7.27 -6.49 10.21
C ILE A 82 5.83 -6.88 9.92
N PRO A 83 5.52 -8.17 9.71
CA PRO A 83 4.15 -8.63 9.54
C PRO A 83 3.26 -8.22 10.72
N PHE A 84 2.03 -7.84 10.46
CA PHE A 84 1.11 -7.33 11.49
C PHE A 84 0.84 -8.33 12.62
N SER A 85 1.04 -9.62 12.39
CA SER A 85 0.90 -10.67 13.39
C SER A 85 1.88 -10.53 14.56
N PHE A 86 2.99 -9.81 14.41
CA PHE A 86 3.97 -9.57 15.48
C PHE A 86 3.63 -8.37 16.36
N TYR A 87 2.69 -7.55 15.97
CA TYR A 87 2.26 -6.39 16.76
C TYR A 87 1.22 -6.81 17.81
N PRO A 88 1.16 -6.12 18.97
CA PRO A 88 0.09 -6.32 19.94
C PRO A 88 -1.28 -5.97 19.32
N SER A 89 -2.34 -6.60 19.82
CA SER A 89 -3.69 -6.51 19.23
C SER A 89 -4.21 -5.08 19.03
N TRP A 90 -3.92 -4.20 19.99
CA TRP A 90 -4.30 -2.79 19.90
C TRP A 90 -3.60 -2.06 18.74
N ALA A 91 -2.32 -2.37 18.51
CA ALA A 91 -1.55 -1.76 17.41
C ALA A 91 -2.00 -2.28 16.05
N GLN A 92 -2.36 -3.58 15.95
CA GLN A 92 -2.89 -4.16 14.72
C GLN A 92 -4.16 -3.43 14.25
N VAL A 93 -5.06 -3.09 15.17
CA VAL A 93 -6.29 -2.35 14.83
C VAL A 93 -5.96 -0.98 14.22
N ILE A 94 -5.06 -0.24 14.86
CA ILE A 94 -4.64 1.08 14.38
C ILE A 94 -3.94 0.98 13.02
N LEU A 95 -3.00 0.05 12.90
CA LEU A 95 -2.23 -0.15 11.66
C LEU A 95 -3.14 -0.53 10.47
N ASN A 96 -4.10 -1.42 10.69
CA ASN A 96 -5.04 -1.83 9.66
C ASN A 96 -5.98 -0.69 9.21
N LEU A 97 -6.21 0.30 10.06
CA LEU A 97 -7.02 1.47 9.73
C LEU A 97 -6.26 2.51 8.91
N LEU A 98 -4.92 2.51 8.97
CA LEU A 98 -4.07 3.47 8.27
C LEU A 98 -4.02 3.19 6.75
N PRO A 99 -3.79 4.23 5.91
CA PRO A 99 -3.66 4.06 4.46
C PRO A 99 -2.49 3.17 4.07
N PHE A 100 -1.46 3.08 4.91
CA PHE A 100 -0.26 2.29 4.64
C PHE A 100 -0.52 0.79 4.60
N ALA A 101 -1.40 0.24 5.45
CA ALA A 101 -1.82 -1.16 5.38
C ALA A 101 -2.50 -1.48 4.03
N SER A 102 -3.23 -0.52 3.51
CA SER A 102 -3.92 -0.62 2.22
C SER A 102 -2.98 -0.72 1.02
N THR A 103 -1.69 -0.37 1.18
CA THR A 103 -0.72 -0.40 0.07
C THR A 103 -0.14 -1.78 -0.19
N LEU A 104 0.05 -2.61 0.83
CA LEU A 104 0.68 -3.92 0.67
C LEU A 104 -0.12 -5.04 1.36
N SER A 105 -0.45 -4.88 2.64
CA SER A 105 -1.07 -5.96 3.42
C SER A 105 -2.46 -6.31 2.93
N SER A 106 -3.29 -5.32 2.64
CA SER A 106 -4.68 -5.53 2.21
C SER A 106 -4.79 -6.32 0.91
N PRO A 107 -4.14 -5.92 -0.22
CA PRO A 107 -4.24 -6.70 -1.46
C PRO A 107 -3.64 -8.09 -1.32
N THR A 108 -2.54 -8.24 -0.58
CA THR A 108 -1.91 -9.53 -0.35
C THR A 108 -2.84 -10.49 0.38
N LEU A 109 -3.49 -10.05 1.45
CA LEU A 109 -4.41 -10.87 2.24
C LEU A 109 -5.69 -11.22 1.47
N ILE A 110 -6.20 -10.33 0.59
CA ILE A 110 -7.33 -10.63 -0.29
C ILE A 110 -6.95 -11.72 -1.31
N ILE A 111 -5.80 -11.59 -1.98
CA ILE A 111 -5.32 -12.57 -2.95
C ILE A 111 -5.08 -13.93 -2.28
N MET A 112 -4.54 -13.92 -1.07
CA MET A 112 -4.33 -15.15 -0.28
C MET A 112 -5.63 -15.78 0.24
N GLY A 113 -6.82 -15.19 -0.01
CA GLY A 113 -8.10 -15.71 0.46
C GLY A 113 -8.28 -15.68 1.98
N LYS A 114 -7.56 -14.81 2.69
CA LYS A 114 -7.66 -14.64 4.15
C LYS A 114 -8.95 -13.97 4.58
N TYR A 115 -9.59 -13.25 3.68
CA TYR A 115 -10.86 -12.56 3.93
C TYR A 115 -12.04 -13.33 3.33
N THR A 116 -13.16 -13.29 4.03
CA THR A 116 -14.46 -13.65 3.47
C THR A 116 -14.87 -12.63 2.42
N LEU A 117 -15.87 -12.93 1.60
CA LEU A 117 -16.40 -12.00 0.59
C LEU A 117 -16.78 -10.64 1.21
N ILE A 118 -17.48 -10.66 2.34
CA ILE A 118 -17.88 -9.44 3.08
C ILE A 118 -16.63 -8.70 3.60
N GLY A 119 -15.65 -9.43 4.15
CA GLY A 119 -14.40 -8.86 4.63
C GLY A 119 -13.59 -8.19 3.51
N SER A 120 -13.55 -8.80 2.32
CA SER A 120 -12.89 -8.21 1.15
C SER A 120 -13.56 -6.91 0.71
N LEU A 121 -14.90 -6.86 0.73
CA LEU A 121 -15.65 -5.64 0.41
C LEU A 121 -15.40 -4.52 1.43
N GLN A 122 -15.30 -4.85 2.72
CA GLN A 122 -14.96 -3.86 3.75
C GLN A 122 -13.56 -3.28 3.56
N VAL A 123 -12.59 -4.12 3.22
CA VAL A 123 -11.21 -3.68 2.93
C VAL A 123 -11.17 -2.80 1.68
N LEU A 124 -11.85 -3.18 0.61
CA LEU A 124 -11.97 -2.35 -0.60
C LEU A 124 -12.66 -1.01 -0.32
N GLY A 125 -13.70 -1.02 0.53
CA GLY A 125 -14.36 0.21 0.98
C GLY A 125 -13.41 1.15 1.73
N LEU A 126 -12.55 0.60 2.61
CA LEU A 126 -11.53 1.37 3.31
C LEU A 126 -10.46 1.92 2.34
N GLN A 127 -10.03 1.14 1.36
CA GLN A 127 -9.09 1.60 0.32
C GLN A 127 -9.69 2.75 -0.50
N LEU A 128 -10.95 2.61 -0.92
CA LEU A 128 -11.66 3.66 -1.64
C LEU A 128 -11.75 4.95 -0.80
N PHE A 129 -12.10 4.83 0.47
CA PHE A 129 -12.12 5.96 1.40
C PHE A 129 -10.78 6.66 1.45
N TRP A 130 -9.68 5.93 1.59
CA TRP A 130 -8.34 6.51 1.62
C TRP A 130 -7.92 7.12 0.28
N CYS A 131 -8.27 6.50 -0.85
CA CYS A 131 -8.05 7.10 -2.17
C CYS A 131 -8.69 8.48 -2.26
N ILE A 132 -9.94 8.61 -1.84
CA ILE A 132 -10.67 9.89 -1.89
C ILE A 132 -10.02 10.90 -0.94
N VAL A 133 -9.78 10.54 0.31
CA VAL A 133 -9.22 11.45 1.33
C VAL A 133 -7.84 11.94 0.92
N LEU A 134 -6.95 11.04 0.49
CA LEU A 134 -5.60 11.40 0.07
C LEU A 134 -5.60 12.25 -1.20
N CYS A 135 -6.47 11.96 -2.16
CA CYS A 135 -6.61 12.74 -3.38
C CYS A 135 -7.07 14.19 -3.06
N LEU A 136 -8.06 14.35 -2.18
CA LEU A 136 -8.50 15.67 -1.73
C LEU A 136 -7.39 16.43 -0.98
N LEU A 137 -6.68 15.74 -0.10
CA LEU A 137 -5.57 16.33 0.66
C LEU A 137 -4.43 16.74 -0.27
N SER A 138 -4.10 15.90 -1.25
CA SER A 138 -3.08 16.16 -2.26
C SER A 138 -3.40 17.40 -3.11
N THR A 139 -4.65 17.54 -3.58
CA THR A 139 -5.07 18.72 -4.34
C THR A 139 -5.05 20.00 -3.50
N PHE A 140 -5.38 19.89 -2.21
CA PHE A 140 -5.30 21.02 -1.29
C PHE A 140 -3.84 21.47 -1.07
N ILE A 141 -2.92 20.55 -0.87
CA ILE A 141 -1.49 20.86 -0.72
C ILE A 141 -0.95 21.46 -2.01
N TYR A 142 -1.31 20.87 -3.17
CA TYR A 142 -0.89 21.37 -4.49
C TYR A 142 -1.28 22.83 -4.71
N SER A 143 -2.51 23.19 -4.41
CA SER A 143 -3.01 24.56 -4.59
C SER A 143 -2.26 25.59 -3.73
N LYS A 144 -1.75 25.18 -2.56
CA LYS A 144 -0.89 26.02 -1.71
C LYS A 144 0.55 26.09 -2.22
N SER A 145 1.09 24.96 -2.68
CA SER A 145 2.46 24.86 -3.21
C SER A 145 2.65 25.74 -4.45
N CYS A 146 1.69 25.73 -5.37
CA CYS A 146 1.74 26.58 -6.56
C CYS A 146 1.78 28.08 -6.23
N LYS A 147 1.01 28.53 -5.23
CA LYS A 147 1.02 29.93 -4.80
C LYS A 147 2.36 30.37 -4.23
N HIS A 148 3.04 29.47 -3.54
CA HIS A 148 4.35 29.76 -2.94
C HIS A 148 5.44 29.88 -4.01
N VAL A 149 5.44 28.99 -5.02
CA VAL A 149 6.42 29.01 -6.12
C VAL A 149 6.29 30.28 -6.96
N ILE A 150 5.08 30.73 -7.25
CA ILE A 150 4.83 31.96 -8.02
C ILE A 150 5.33 33.19 -7.22
N SER A 151 5.23 33.18 -5.90
CA SER A 151 5.69 34.28 -5.05
C SER A 151 7.20 34.43 -4.96
N VAL A 152 7.96 33.35 -5.21
CA VAL A 152 9.44 33.33 -5.09
C VAL A 152 10.14 33.49 -6.43
N GLY A 153 9.44 33.22 -7.54
CA GLY A 153 9.97 33.25 -8.93
C GLY A 153 9.47 34.42 -9.79
N GLY A 154 8.70 35.38 -9.23
CA GLY A 154 8.16 36.55 -9.93
C GLY A 154 8.86 37.83 -9.57
#